data_02c525f524376c4189d8f2bd283db9d1
#
_entry.id   02c525f524376c4189d8f2bd283db9d1
#
_cell.length_a   1.000
_cell.length_b   1.000
_cell.length_c   1.000
_cell.angle_alpha   90.00
_cell.angle_beta   90.00
_cell.angle_gamma   90.00
#
_symmetry.space_group_name_H-M   'P 1'
#
loop_
_entity.id
_entity.type
_entity.pdbx_description
1 polymer ?
#
loop_
_entity_poly.entity_id
_entity_poly.type
_entity_poly.pdbx_seq_one_letter_code
_entity_poly.pdbx_strand_id
1 'polypeptide(L)'
;MAAGDLELPRHLLKLAARYKSDCMFYSNMENRTFLIRLEKGEPINSSIRKLCEKLGIKNAYFSGIGSVENPTLAHYRVDSKRYKEKEMDGIFEVTGLVGNVAVFEGNPLVHSHINISDDEMRAIGGHLVEGTVSATLEIVLQDLGGERTKKHSEEIGLKLFELGESL
;
A
#
# COMPACT_ATOMS: atom_id res chain seq x y z
N MET A 1 19.87 -37.33 11.77
CA MET A 1 20.48 -36.27 10.90
C MET A 1 19.86 -34.97 11.37
N ALA A 2 20.64 -34.14 12.03
CA ALA A 2 20.20 -32.87 12.58
C ALA A 2 20.05 -31.84 11.44
N ALA A 3 18.92 -31.12 11.39
CA ALA A 3 18.74 -29.99 10.51
C ALA A 3 19.71 -28.89 10.97
N GLY A 4 20.64 -28.51 10.07
CA GLY A 4 21.59 -27.45 10.36
C GLY A 4 20.86 -26.12 10.36
N ASP A 5 20.96 -25.38 11.46
CA ASP A 5 20.53 -24.00 11.57
C ASP A 5 21.31 -23.17 10.54
N LEU A 6 20.62 -22.67 9.51
CA LEU A 6 21.17 -21.66 8.62
C LEU A 6 21.21 -20.33 9.39
N GLU A 7 22.31 -20.07 10.09
CA GLU A 7 22.56 -18.74 10.63
C GLU A 7 22.76 -17.76 9.46
N LEU A 8 21.84 -16.82 9.35
CA LEU A 8 21.97 -15.68 8.44
C LEU A 8 23.24 -14.87 8.79
N PRO A 9 24.02 -14.44 7.80
CA PRO A 9 25.24 -13.66 8.04
C PRO A 9 24.96 -12.42 8.88
N ARG A 10 25.79 -12.17 9.90
CA ARG A 10 25.63 -11.06 10.88
C ARG A 10 25.55 -9.66 10.28
N HIS A 11 25.95 -9.46 9.03
CA HIS A 11 25.80 -8.18 8.34
C HIS A 11 24.37 -7.92 7.85
N LEU A 12 23.54 -8.97 7.67
CA LEU A 12 22.11 -8.83 7.33
C LEU A 12 21.25 -8.48 8.57
N LEU A 13 21.70 -8.77 9.77
CA LEU A 13 21.02 -8.42 11.02
C LEU A 13 21.10 -6.93 11.37
N LYS A 14 21.98 -6.16 10.75
CA LYS A 14 22.12 -4.71 11.00
C LYS A 14 21.13 -3.84 10.23
N LEU A 15 20.33 -4.38 9.31
CA LEU A 15 19.39 -3.65 8.46
C LEU A 15 17.94 -3.66 8.97
N ALA A 16 17.63 -4.34 10.08
CA ALA A 16 16.34 -4.23 10.74
C ALA A 16 16.29 -2.93 11.57
N ALA A 17 16.08 -1.80 10.93
CA ALA A 17 15.79 -0.56 11.64
C ALA A 17 14.37 -0.66 12.22
N ARG A 18 14.28 -0.97 13.53
CA ARG A 18 13.03 -0.79 14.29
C ARG A 18 12.75 0.70 14.41
N TYR A 19 11.81 1.18 13.66
CA TYR A 19 11.35 2.55 13.78
C TYR A 19 10.05 2.60 14.59
N LYS A 20 10.16 3.12 15.80
CA LYS A 20 9.06 3.26 16.76
C LYS A 20 8.59 4.71 16.76
N SER A 21 7.92 5.17 15.72
CA SER A 21 7.17 6.43 15.79
C SER A 21 5.68 6.29 15.52
N ASP A 22 5.26 5.25 14.79
CA ASP A 22 3.85 5.00 14.50
C ASP A 22 3.59 3.49 14.34
N CYS A 23 4.10 2.63 15.20
CA CYS A 23 3.87 1.17 15.25
C CYS A 23 4.21 0.35 13.98
N MET A 24 4.47 0.98 12.84
CA MET A 24 4.83 0.29 11.58
C MET A 24 6.25 -0.29 11.65
N PHE A 25 6.38 -1.56 11.29
CA PHE A 25 7.67 -2.22 11.13
C PHE A 25 7.98 -2.40 9.65
N TYR A 26 9.24 -2.18 9.26
CA TYR A 26 9.69 -2.50 7.92
C TYR A 26 11.11 -3.05 7.92
N SER A 27 11.41 -3.90 6.94
CA SER A 27 12.75 -4.43 6.66
C SER A 27 13.07 -4.15 5.20
N ASN A 28 14.26 -3.57 4.97
CA ASN A 28 14.81 -3.44 3.62
C ASN A 28 15.49 -4.75 3.23
N MET A 29 15.09 -5.33 2.14
CA MET A 29 15.70 -6.51 1.54
C MET A 29 16.57 -6.10 0.35
N GLU A 30 17.25 -7.07 -0.25
CA GLU A 30 17.97 -6.84 -1.50
C GLU A 30 17.02 -6.34 -2.60
N ASN A 31 17.59 -5.71 -3.64
CA ASN A 31 16.84 -5.24 -4.81
C ASN A 31 15.71 -4.22 -4.52
N ARG A 32 15.89 -3.33 -3.51
CA ARG A 32 14.93 -2.25 -3.22
C ARG A 32 13.54 -2.77 -2.84
N THR A 33 13.47 -3.95 -2.26
CA THR A 33 12.23 -4.57 -1.77
C THR A 33 12.10 -4.32 -0.27
N PHE A 34 10.92 -3.92 0.18
CA PHE A 34 10.60 -3.68 1.58
C PHE A 34 9.49 -4.62 2.01
N LEU A 35 9.72 -5.33 3.12
CA LEU A 35 8.66 -6.01 3.87
C LEU A 35 8.16 -5.04 4.92
N ILE A 36 6.85 -4.80 4.93
CA ILE A 36 6.19 -3.85 5.82
C ILE A 36 5.13 -4.61 6.59
N ARG A 37 5.06 -4.38 7.89
CA ARG A 37 3.96 -4.84 8.73
C ARG A 37 3.35 -3.64 9.42
N LEU A 38 2.10 -3.39 9.12
CA LEU A 38 1.27 -2.42 9.83
C LEU A 38 0.60 -3.13 11.02
N GLU A 39 0.58 -2.44 12.14
CA GLU A 39 -0.01 -2.91 13.39
C GLU A 39 -1.46 -2.42 13.51
N LYS A 40 -2.19 -3.02 14.43
CA LYS A 40 -3.57 -2.59 14.77
C LYS A 40 -3.65 -1.09 15.04
N GLY A 41 -4.62 -0.44 14.43
CA GLY A 41 -4.91 0.98 14.58
C GLY A 41 -4.19 1.89 13.58
N GLU A 42 -3.30 1.36 12.72
CA GLU A 42 -2.63 2.15 11.69
C GLU A 42 -3.50 2.32 10.44
N PRO A 43 -3.58 3.55 9.89
CA PRO A 43 -4.24 3.79 8.61
C PRO A 43 -3.39 3.27 7.45
N ILE A 44 -3.99 2.56 6.52
CA ILE A 44 -3.26 1.79 5.48
C ILE A 44 -2.53 2.72 4.50
N ASN A 45 -3.27 3.52 3.71
CA ASN A 45 -2.68 4.36 2.66
C ASN A 45 -1.79 5.46 3.23
N SER A 46 -2.19 6.04 4.35
CA SER A 46 -1.43 7.08 5.04
C SER A 46 -0.10 6.56 5.57
N SER A 47 -0.04 5.34 6.09
CA SER A 47 1.19 4.72 6.59
C SER A 47 2.16 4.40 5.44
N ILE A 48 1.65 3.85 4.32
CA ILE A 48 2.46 3.61 3.13
C ILE A 48 3.04 4.93 2.60
N ARG A 49 2.22 5.99 2.52
CA ARG A 49 2.67 7.31 2.07
C ARG A 49 3.78 7.87 2.96
N LYS A 50 3.58 7.86 4.28
CA LYS A 50 4.60 8.31 5.26
C LYS A 50 5.93 7.56 5.11
N LEU A 51 5.87 6.23 4.89
CA LEU A 51 7.08 5.44 4.64
C LEU A 51 7.80 5.88 3.37
N CYS A 52 7.06 6.08 2.28
CA CYS A 52 7.62 6.53 1.01
C CYS A 52 8.24 7.93 1.13
N GLU A 53 7.58 8.86 1.82
CA GLU A 53 8.11 10.20 2.13
C GLU A 53 9.43 10.10 2.89
N LYS A 54 9.47 9.29 3.95
CA LYS A 54 10.65 9.09 4.78
C LYS A 54 11.83 8.48 4.05
N LEU A 55 11.57 7.50 3.18
CA LEU A 55 12.62 6.78 2.44
C LEU A 55 12.95 7.41 1.07
N GLY A 56 12.27 8.50 0.69
CA GLY A 56 12.43 9.14 -0.61
C GLY A 56 11.97 8.27 -1.79
N ILE A 57 11.02 7.36 -1.56
CA ILE A 57 10.47 6.48 -2.60
C ILE A 57 9.42 7.26 -3.40
N LYS A 58 9.65 7.39 -4.71
CA LYS A 58 8.83 8.20 -5.63
C LYS A 58 8.20 7.40 -6.76
N ASN A 59 8.43 6.09 -6.78
CA ASN A 59 7.91 5.17 -7.78
C ASN A 59 7.95 3.76 -7.23
N ALA A 60 6.80 3.21 -6.87
CA ALA A 60 6.72 1.88 -6.30
C ALA A 60 5.43 1.15 -6.71
N TYR A 61 5.51 -0.17 -6.61
CA TYR A 61 4.38 -1.09 -6.60
C TYR A 61 4.34 -1.78 -5.24
N PHE A 62 3.15 -2.12 -4.77
CA PHE A 62 3.00 -2.92 -3.56
C PHE A 62 1.79 -3.85 -3.61
N SER A 63 1.89 -4.91 -2.83
CA SER A 63 0.78 -5.83 -2.57
C SER A 63 0.82 -6.31 -1.11
N GLY A 64 -0.34 -6.71 -0.57
CA GLY A 64 -0.42 -7.14 0.81
C GLY A 64 -1.69 -7.92 1.14
N ILE A 65 -1.66 -8.55 2.31
CA ILE A 65 -2.78 -9.30 2.92
C ILE A 65 -2.82 -9.03 4.42
N GLY A 66 -3.97 -9.23 5.05
CA GLY A 66 -4.15 -9.02 6.49
C GLY A 66 -5.59 -8.74 6.84
N SER A 67 -5.83 -7.75 7.71
CA SER A 67 -7.19 -7.42 8.13
C SER A 67 -7.39 -5.92 8.31
N VAL A 68 -8.60 -5.45 8.07
CA VAL A 68 -8.99 -4.03 8.12
C VAL A 68 -10.30 -3.86 8.86
N GLU A 69 -10.44 -2.77 9.60
CA GLU A 69 -11.70 -2.33 10.19
C GLU A 69 -12.19 -1.03 9.56
N ASN A 70 -13.48 -0.95 9.37
CA ASN A 70 -14.21 0.22 8.88
C ASN A 70 -13.59 0.89 7.63
N PRO A 71 -13.25 0.12 6.58
CA PRO A 71 -12.66 0.73 5.39
C PRO A 71 -13.68 1.54 4.60
N THR A 72 -13.22 2.66 4.03
CA THR A 72 -13.97 3.42 3.04
C THR A 72 -13.52 3.01 1.65
N LEU A 73 -14.43 2.42 0.89
CA LEU A 73 -14.22 2.02 -0.50
C LEU A 73 -14.91 2.99 -1.45
N ALA A 74 -14.37 3.12 -2.65
CA ALA A 74 -14.94 3.98 -3.67
C ALA A 74 -15.04 3.29 -5.03
N HIS A 75 -16.06 3.70 -5.80
CA HIS A 75 -16.22 3.37 -7.20
C HIS A 75 -16.25 4.64 -8.04
N TYR A 76 -15.35 4.75 -9.01
CA TYR A 76 -15.30 5.91 -9.89
C TYR A 76 -16.36 5.84 -10.98
N ARG A 77 -17.17 6.89 -11.10
CA ARG A 77 -18.17 7.06 -12.17
C ARG A 77 -17.58 7.94 -13.25
N VAL A 78 -17.30 7.39 -14.41
CA VAL A 78 -16.66 8.07 -15.53
C VAL A 78 -17.57 9.17 -16.12
N ASP A 79 -18.87 8.91 -16.18
CA ASP A 79 -19.90 9.84 -16.72
C ASP A 79 -19.98 11.15 -15.94
N SER A 80 -19.92 11.06 -14.61
CA SER A 80 -19.99 12.22 -13.72
C SER A 80 -18.64 12.72 -13.21
N LYS A 81 -17.55 11.99 -13.51
CA LYS A 81 -16.20 12.23 -13.02
C LYS A 81 -16.12 12.32 -11.49
N ARG A 82 -16.86 11.45 -10.78
CA ARG A 82 -16.96 11.46 -9.32
C ARG A 82 -16.81 10.05 -8.73
N TYR A 83 -16.20 10.00 -7.58
CA TYR A 83 -16.22 8.82 -6.73
C TYR A 83 -17.56 8.71 -5.99
N LYS A 84 -18.12 7.50 -5.98
CA LYS A 84 -19.17 7.10 -5.03
C LYS A 84 -18.47 6.32 -3.93
N GLU A 85 -18.39 6.92 -2.76
CA GLU A 85 -17.78 6.33 -1.57
C GLU A 85 -18.81 5.55 -0.77
N LYS A 86 -18.33 4.52 -0.06
CA LYS A 86 -19.10 3.73 0.88
C LYS A 86 -18.20 3.33 2.04
N GLU A 87 -18.57 3.74 3.24
CA GLU A 87 -18.01 3.21 4.47
C GLU A 87 -18.57 1.79 4.70
N MET A 88 -17.68 0.88 5.05
CA MET A 88 -18.00 -0.50 5.40
C MET A 88 -17.83 -0.64 6.90
N ASP A 89 -18.93 -0.96 7.60
CA ASP A 89 -18.90 -1.14 9.04
C ASP A 89 -18.46 -2.57 9.40
N GLY A 90 -17.50 -2.70 10.31
CA GLY A 90 -17.00 -3.97 10.82
C GLY A 90 -15.57 -4.30 10.47
N ILE A 91 -15.19 -5.54 10.76
CA ILE A 91 -13.86 -6.11 10.53
C ILE A 91 -13.92 -7.04 9.32
N PHE A 92 -12.91 -6.96 8.46
CA PHE A 92 -12.81 -7.74 7.22
C PHE A 92 -11.40 -8.31 7.07
N GLU A 93 -11.31 -9.51 6.48
CA GLU A 93 -10.05 -10.01 5.95
C GLU A 93 -9.66 -9.25 4.68
N VAL A 94 -8.41 -8.83 4.58
CA VAL A 94 -7.82 -8.30 3.34
C VAL A 94 -7.32 -9.46 2.52
N THR A 95 -8.12 -9.91 1.56
CA THR A 95 -7.78 -11.02 0.64
C THR A 95 -6.85 -10.55 -0.48
N GLY A 96 -6.69 -9.24 -0.64
CA GLY A 96 -5.73 -8.64 -1.54
C GLY A 96 -5.75 -7.12 -1.48
N LEU A 97 -4.61 -6.54 -1.20
CA LEU A 97 -4.31 -5.12 -1.37
C LEU A 97 -3.30 -5.00 -2.50
N VAL A 98 -3.53 -4.12 -3.45
CA VAL A 98 -2.60 -3.83 -4.54
C VAL A 98 -2.58 -2.33 -4.84
N GLY A 99 -1.40 -1.79 -5.11
CA GLY A 99 -1.32 -0.37 -5.40
C GLY A 99 0.01 0.07 -5.99
N ASN A 100 0.07 1.35 -6.29
CA ASN A 100 1.26 2.02 -6.76
C ASN A 100 1.49 3.34 -6.01
N VAL A 101 2.74 3.77 -6.01
CA VAL A 101 3.17 5.07 -5.52
C VAL A 101 3.77 5.85 -6.68
N ALA A 102 3.37 7.08 -6.84
CA ALA A 102 3.92 8.03 -7.79
C ALA A 102 3.95 9.43 -7.17
N VAL A 103 4.47 10.42 -7.87
CA VAL A 103 4.49 11.80 -7.41
C VAL A 103 3.35 12.59 -8.04
N PHE A 104 2.64 13.33 -7.22
CA PHE A 104 1.66 14.33 -7.66
C PHE A 104 1.90 15.63 -6.89
N GLU A 105 2.11 16.74 -7.59
CA GLU A 105 2.41 18.05 -6.99
C GLU A 105 3.57 18.00 -5.98
N GLY A 106 4.62 17.24 -6.31
CA GLY A 106 5.83 17.11 -5.49
C GLY A 106 5.76 16.12 -4.32
N ASN A 107 4.60 15.52 -4.05
CA ASN A 107 4.39 14.62 -2.91
C ASN A 107 4.08 13.19 -3.37
N PRO A 108 4.48 12.15 -2.61
CA PRO A 108 4.05 10.78 -2.87
C PRO A 108 2.53 10.65 -2.81
N LEU A 109 1.96 10.12 -3.89
CA LEU A 109 0.56 9.76 -4.01
C LEU A 109 0.43 8.25 -4.02
N VAL A 110 -0.23 7.69 -3.03
CA VAL A 110 -0.61 6.27 -2.98
C VAL A 110 -1.93 6.09 -3.70
N HIS A 111 -1.98 5.13 -4.62
CA HIS A 111 -3.20 4.69 -5.28
C HIS A 111 -3.34 3.19 -5.09
N SER A 112 -4.38 2.77 -4.40
CA SER A 112 -4.59 1.37 -4.06
C SER A 112 -6.03 0.93 -4.30
N HIS A 113 -6.15 -0.36 -4.61
CA HIS A 113 -7.40 -1.10 -4.60
C HIS A 113 -7.29 -2.24 -3.59
N ILE A 114 -8.40 -2.59 -2.99
CA ILE A 114 -8.50 -3.62 -1.98
C ILE A 114 -9.65 -4.58 -2.29
N ASN A 115 -9.41 -5.87 -2.05
CA ASN A 115 -10.45 -6.87 -1.91
C ASN A 115 -10.52 -7.29 -0.45
N ILE A 116 -11.71 -7.26 0.11
CA ILE A 116 -11.99 -7.65 1.49
C ILE A 116 -13.06 -8.72 1.52
N SER A 117 -13.04 -9.57 2.55
CA SER A 117 -14.13 -10.52 2.79
C SER A 117 -14.67 -10.41 4.22
N ASP A 118 -15.96 -10.61 4.35
CA ASP A 118 -16.64 -10.67 5.65
C ASP A 118 -16.53 -12.08 6.29
N ASP A 119 -17.16 -12.27 7.45
CA ASP A 119 -17.18 -13.54 8.19
C ASP A 119 -17.96 -14.66 7.47
N GLU A 120 -18.79 -14.32 6.48
CA GLU A 120 -19.46 -15.27 5.59
C GLU A 120 -18.63 -15.54 4.29
N MET A 121 -17.38 -15.08 4.20
CA MET A 121 -16.48 -15.22 3.06
C MET A 121 -16.96 -14.53 1.77
N ARG A 122 -17.89 -13.58 1.89
CA ARG A 122 -18.35 -12.78 0.74
C ARG A 122 -17.35 -11.69 0.42
N ALA A 123 -16.87 -11.69 -0.80
CA ALA A 123 -15.85 -10.75 -1.25
C ALA A 123 -16.45 -9.46 -1.81
N ILE A 124 -15.86 -8.34 -1.42
CA ILE A 124 -16.17 -7.00 -1.93
C ILE A 124 -14.83 -6.31 -2.24
N GLY A 125 -14.77 -5.50 -3.30
CA GLY A 125 -13.56 -4.77 -3.63
C GLY A 125 -13.84 -3.42 -4.26
N GLY A 126 -12.81 -2.57 -4.28
CA GLY A 126 -12.87 -1.25 -4.87
C GLY A 126 -11.61 -0.42 -4.64
N HIS A 127 -11.66 0.83 -5.04
CA HIS A 127 -10.64 1.81 -4.70
C HIS A 127 -10.65 2.03 -3.19
N LEU A 128 -9.48 1.87 -2.55
CA LEU A 128 -9.33 2.13 -1.13
C LEU A 128 -9.12 3.63 -0.90
N VAL A 129 -10.09 4.28 -0.30
CA VAL A 129 -9.93 5.66 0.18
C VAL A 129 -9.02 5.65 1.40
N GLU A 130 -9.42 4.93 2.44
CA GLU A 130 -8.62 4.65 3.62
C GLU A 130 -9.26 3.48 4.40
N GLY A 131 -8.48 2.86 5.30
CA GLY A 131 -8.95 1.85 6.23
C GLY A 131 -7.97 1.70 7.38
N THR A 132 -8.45 1.24 8.53
CA THR A 132 -7.63 1.04 9.72
C THR A 132 -7.31 -0.45 9.87
N VAL A 133 -6.06 -0.78 10.14
CA VAL A 133 -5.66 -2.18 10.39
C VAL A 133 -6.33 -2.70 11.67
N SER A 134 -7.03 -3.84 11.59
CA SER A 134 -7.75 -4.41 12.74
C SER A 134 -6.89 -5.37 13.57
N ALA A 135 -5.99 -6.12 12.93
CA ALA A 135 -5.03 -7.00 13.59
C ALA A 135 -3.61 -6.77 13.06
N THR A 136 -3.37 -7.09 11.80
CA THR A 136 -2.10 -6.87 11.09
C THR A 136 -2.36 -6.71 9.59
N LEU A 137 -1.46 -6.01 8.91
CA LEU A 137 -1.42 -5.98 7.45
C LEU A 137 0.04 -6.12 7.00
N GLU A 138 0.34 -7.17 6.27
CA GLU A 138 1.67 -7.46 5.75
C GLU A 138 1.74 -7.10 4.27
N ILE A 139 2.72 -6.26 3.92
CA ILE A 139 2.86 -5.66 2.59
C ILE A 139 4.26 -5.92 2.07
N VAL A 140 4.35 -6.33 0.82
CA VAL A 140 5.59 -6.29 0.02
C VAL A 140 5.53 -5.05 -0.86
N LEU A 141 6.52 -4.15 -0.70
CA LEU A 141 6.66 -2.95 -1.52
C LEU A 141 7.96 -3.04 -2.31
N GLN A 142 7.85 -2.90 -3.62
CA GLN A 142 8.98 -2.82 -4.54
C GLN A 142 9.18 -1.37 -4.97
N ASP A 143 10.30 -0.76 -4.56
CA ASP A 143 10.73 0.53 -5.09
C ASP A 143 11.32 0.32 -6.49
N LEU A 144 10.63 0.82 -7.50
CA LEU A 144 10.97 0.67 -8.91
C LEU A 144 12.06 1.63 -9.37
N GLY A 145 12.51 2.52 -8.48
CA GLY A 145 13.50 3.53 -8.77
C GLY A 145 13.01 4.70 -9.61
N GLY A 146 13.81 5.76 -9.58
CA GLY A 146 13.48 7.00 -10.27
C GLY A 146 12.23 7.66 -9.71
N GLU A 147 11.72 8.63 -10.46
CA GLU A 147 10.47 9.34 -10.16
C GLU A 147 9.47 9.09 -11.28
N ARG A 148 8.23 8.84 -10.93
CA ARG A 148 7.10 8.81 -11.87
C ARG A 148 6.06 9.79 -11.39
N THR A 149 5.66 10.69 -12.29
CA THR A 149 4.66 11.72 -12.01
C THR A 149 3.28 11.32 -12.50
N LYS A 150 2.28 11.85 -11.83
CA LYS A 150 0.89 11.83 -12.29
C LYS A 150 0.44 13.26 -12.55
N LYS A 151 -0.41 13.43 -13.57
CA LYS A 151 -1.10 14.68 -13.86
C LYS A 151 -2.61 14.47 -13.87
N HIS A 152 -3.33 15.53 -13.50
CA HIS A 152 -4.78 15.53 -13.64
C HIS A 152 -5.16 15.52 -15.12
N SER A 153 -6.00 14.57 -15.51
CA SER A 153 -6.60 14.52 -16.84
C SER A 153 -7.98 15.14 -16.79
N GLU A 154 -8.16 16.27 -17.45
CA GLU A 154 -9.47 16.94 -17.55
C GLU A 154 -10.50 16.05 -18.27
N GLU A 155 -10.06 15.26 -19.25
CA GLU A 155 -10.91 14.35 -20.00
C GLU A 155 -11.49 13.25 -19.10
N ILE A 156 -10.65 12.60 -18.30
CA ILE A 156 -11.04 11.45 -17.46
C ILE A 156 -11.45 11.91 -16.06
N GLY A 157 -10.91 13.03 -15.55
CA GLY A 157 -11.11 13.52 -14.18
C GLY A 157 -10.27 12.79 -13.12
N LEU A 158 -9.21 12.10 -13.51
CA LEU A 158 -8.32 11.33 -12.63
C LEU A 158 -6.87 11.76 -12.77
N LYS A 159 -6.06 11.42 -11.78
CA LYS A 159 -4.60 11.60 -11.78
C LYS A 159 -3.97 10.40 -12.48
N LEU A 160 -3.55 10.57 -13.72
CA LEU A 160 -2.98 9.52 -14.57
C LEU A 160 -1.45 9.63 -14.61
N PHE A 161 -0.77 8.51 -14.87
CA PHE A 161 0.67 8.52 -15.11
C PHE A 161 1.02 9.37 -16.34
N GLU A 162 2.05 10.20 -16.20
CA GLU A 162 2.71 10.88 -17.31
C GLU A 162 3.73 9.92 -17.93
N LEU A 163 3.39 9.30 -19.05
CA LEU A 163 4.25 8.38 -19.78
C LEU A 163 4.71 9.05 -21.09
N GLY A 164 6.01 8.98 -21.37
CA GLY A 164 6.64 9.75 -22.45
C GLY A 164 6.46 9.19 -23.87
N GLU A 165 5.91 7.97 -24.01
CA GLU A 165 5.78 7.31 -25.33
C GLU A 165 4.39 6.72 -25.50
N SER A 166 3.80 6.94 -26.69
CA SER A 166 2.61 6.23 -27.18
C SER A 166 3.02 5.27 -28.29
N LEU A 167 2.45 4.07 -28.29
CA LEU A 167 2.61 3.11 -29.38
C LEU A 167 1.82 3.57 -30.61
#